data_7efad3d2657f9a854d2d1311ad04d126
#
_entry.id   7efad3d2657f9a854d2d1311ad04d126
#
_cell.length_a   1.000
_cell.length_b   1.000
_cell.length_c   1.000
_cell.angle_alpha   90.00
_cell.angle_beta   90.00
_cell.angle_gamma   90.00
#
_symmetry.space_group_name_H-M   'P 1'
#
loop_
_entity.id
_entity.type
_entity.pdbx_description
1 polymer ?
#
loop_
_entity_poly.entity_id
_entity_poly.type
_entity_poly.pdbx_seq_one_letter_code
_entity_poly.pdbx_strand_id
1 'polypeptide(L)'
;MKSTNKQNLALGVIAVAIIAGIAWFSLRGASTETETSVQLSQSDGVLSPTIFDDAKTRAAYQTAKDIPEVLEQLPCFCGCMSHFGHKNNLFCFKDQHGAGCDLCQDIALDARKMHDQGMSIAQIQEQIKAKYSRYQGGD
;
A
#
# COMPACT_ATOMS: atom_id res chain seq x y z
N MET A 1 -62.19 -34.68 17.59
CA MET A 1 -61.85 -33.53 16.81
C MET A 1 -60.99 -32.55 17.65
N LYS A 2 -59.69 -32.78 17.76
CA LYS A 2 -58.74 -31.82 18.43
C LYS A 2 -57.26 -32.14 18.05
N SER A 3 -56.99 -32.27 16.76
CA SER A 3 -55.61 -32.52 16.31
C SER A 3 -55.04 -31.44 15.37
N THR A 4 -55.86 -30.56 14.84
CA THR A 4 -55.48 -29.56 13.83
C THR A 4 -54.80 -28.31 14.38
N ASN A 5 -54.92 -28.05 15.71
CA ASN A 5 -54.40 -26.78 16.26
C ASN A 5 -52.90 -26.82 16.59
N LYS A 6 -52.32 -28.00 16.89
CA LYS A 6 -50.89 -28.13 17.20
C LYS A 6 -50.00 -28.11 15.95
N GLN A 7 -50.50 -28.66 14.83
CA GLN A 7 -49.75 -28.65 13.56
C GLN A 7 -49.71 -27.22 12.95
N ASN A 8 -50.81 -26.48 13.02
CA ASN A 8 -50.85 -25.10 12.51
C ASN A 8 -50.01 -24.14 13.37
N LEU A 9 -49.89 -24.38 14.68
CA LEU A 9 -49.05 -23.61 15.56
C LEU A 9 -47.55 -23.90 15.29
N ALA A 10 -47.18 -25.15 15.04
CA ALA A 10 -45.79 -25.52 14.70
C ALA A 10 -45.37 -24.93 13.36
N LEU A 11 -46.21 -24.95 12.35
CA LEU A 11 -45.94 -24.32 11.03
C LEU A 11 -45.79 -22.81 11.11
N GLY A 12 -46.62 -22.15 11.96
CA GLY A 12 -46.51 -20.72 12.19
C GLY A 12 -45.21 -20.28 12.86
N VAL A 13 -44.73 -21.04 13.85
CA VAL A 13 -43.48 -20.77 14.55
C VAL A 13 -42.26 -20.94 13.60
N ILE A 14 -42.29 -21.98 12.78
CA ILE A 14 -41.19 -22.20 11.78
C ILE A 14 -41.14 -21.08 10.75
N ALA A 15 -42.31 -20.61 10.24
CA ALA A 15 -42.37 -19.52 9.29
C ALA A 15 -41.83 -18.22 9.86
N VAL A 16 -42.17 -17.88 11.10
CA VAL A 16 -41.66 -16.66 11.78
C VAL A 16 -40.13 -16.77 12.03
N ALA A 17 -39.59 -17.94 12.39
CA ALA A 17 -38.17 -18.14 12.59
C ALA A 17 -37.38 -17.97 11.28
N ILE A 18 -37.91 -18.44 10.14
CA ILE A 18 -37.29 -18.30 8.84
C ILE A 18 -37.24 -16.82 8.39
N ILE A 19 -38.36 -16.09 8.57
CA ILE A 19 -38.43 -14.68 8.22
C ILE A 19 -37.50 -13.85 9.10
N ALA A 20 -37.41 -14.13 10.39
CA ALA A 20 -36.49 -13.45 11.30
C ALA A 20 -35.01 -13.76 10.96
N GLY A 21 -34.71 -14.98 10.57
CA GLY A 21 -33.38 -15.41 10.12
C GLY A 21 -32.93 -14.71 8.83
N ILE A 22 -33.84 -14.61 7.86
CA ILE A 22 -33.55 -13.91 6.59
C ILE A 22 -33.39 -12.41 6.83
N ALA A 23 -34.20 -11.79 7.66
CA ALA A 23 -34.09 -10.37 8.01
C ALA A 23 -32.77 -10.08 8.74
N TRP A 24 -32.33 -10.95 9.65
CA TRP A 24 -31.07 -10.77 10.37
C TRP A 24 -29.84 -11.01 9.48
N PHE A 25 -29.93 -11.95 8.54
CA PHE A 25 -28.88 -12.16 7.53
C PHE A 25 -28.78 -11.00 6.53
N SER A 26 -29.92 -10.43 6.12
CA SER A 26 -29.94 -9.25 5.24
C SER A 26 -29.40 -7.98 5.91
N LEU A 27 -29.59 -7.82 7.24
CA LEU A 27 -29.01 -6.67 7.96
C LEU A 27 -27.49 -6.83 8.23
N ARG A 28 -26.96 -8.06 8.21
CA ARG A 28 -25.51 -8.30 8.35
C ARG A 28 -24.74 -8.30 7.04
N GLY A 29 -25.43 -8.33 5.92
CA GLY A 29 -24.84 -8.37 4.58
C GLY A 29 -24.63 -7.01 3.90
N ALA A 30 -24.93 -5.90 4.56
CA ALA A 30 -24.83 -4.56 3.98
C ALA A 30 -23.69 -3.75 4.61
N SER A 31 -22.50 -4.31 4.69
CA SER A 31 -21.27 -3.57 4.96
C SER A 31 -20.20 -3.98 3.96
N THR A 32 -20.59 -4.07 2.68
CA THR A 32 -19.62 -3.95 1.59
C THR A 32 -19.70 -2.51 1.13
N GLU A 33 -19.32 -1.60 2.02
CA GLU A 33 -18.75 -0.36 1.57
C GLU A 33 -17.41 -0.75 0.94
N THR A 34 -17.44 -0.90 -0.38
CA THR A 34 -16.29 -0.60 -1.20
C THR A 34 -15.97 0.87 -0.93
N GLU A 35 -15.34 1.14 0.20
CA GLU A 35 -14.49 2.29 0.28
C GLU A 35 -13.38 2.03 -0.73
N THR A 36 -13.64 2.42 -1.97
CA THR A 36 -12.61 3.05 -2.77
C THR A 36 -12.24 4.30 -1.96
N SER A 37 -11.48 4.09 -0.89
CA SER A 37 -10.60 5.10 -0.39
C SER A 37 -9.67 5.35 -1.57
N VAL A 38 -10.00 6.35 -2.37
CA VAL A 38 -9.00 7.15 -3.06
C VAL A 38 -8.14 7.63 -1.91
N GLN A 39 -7.20 6.80 -1.48
CA GLN A 39 -6.03 7.27 -0.79
C GLN A 39 -5.45 8.26 -1.77
N LEU A 40 -5.71 9.54 -1.50
CA LEU A 40 -4.86 10.63 -1.90
C LEU A 40 -3.48 10.22 -1.36
N SER A 41 -2.80 9.40 -2.17
CA SER A 41 -1.48 8.92 -1.85
C SER A 41 -0.63 10.15 -1.62
N GLN A 42 0.13 10.16 -0.55
CA GLN A 42 1.12 11.20 -0.21
C GLN A 42 2.23 11.31 -1.28
N SER A 43 1.95 10.88 -2.50
CA SER A 43 2.73 11.12 -3.71
C SER A 43 2.68 12.58 -4.17
N ASP A 44 2.00 13.47 -3.40
CA ASP A 44 1.94 14.88 -3.67
C ASP A 44 3.36 15.45 -3.72
N GLY A 45 3.77 15.79 -4.95
CA GLY A 45 5.11 16.29 -5.25
C GLY A 45 6.05 15.30 -5.95
N VAL A 46 5.74 14.03 -6.12
CA VAL A 46 6.53 13.11 -6.95
C VAL A 46 6.32 13.45 -8.43
N LEU A 47 7.43 13.62 -9.18
CA LEU A 47 7.37 13.94 -10.61
C LEU A 47 6.69 12.80 -11.40
N SER A 48 6.07 13.16 -12.52
CA SER A 48 5.44 12.16 -13.40
C SER A 48 6.50 11.25 -14.02
N PRO A 49 6.34 9.91 -13.96
CA PRO A 49 7.24 8.99 -14.64
C PRO A 49 7.31 9.21 -16.14
N THR A 50 6.26 9.77 -16.74
CA THR A 50 6.14 9.95 -18.20
C THR A 50 7.06 11.01 -18.79
N ILE A 51 7.71 11.84 -17.95
CA ILE A 51 8.66 12.86 -18.42
C ILE A 51 10.06 12.31 -18.68
N PHE A 52 10.31 11.03 -18.33
CA PHE A 52 11.61 10.38 -18.48
C PHE A 52 11.59 9.37 -19.63
N ASP A 53 12.63 9.32 -20.43
CA ASP A 53 12.76 8.36 -21.55
C ASP A 53 13.33 7.00 -21.08
N ASP A 54 14.14 7.00 -20.02
CA ASP A 54 14.74 5.78 -19.49
C ASP A 54 13.72 4.91 -18.73
N ALA A 55 13.69 3.61 -19.06
CA ALA A 55 12.71 2.68 -18.49
C ALA A 55 12.90 2.44 -16.98
N LYS A 56 14.17 2.38 -16.51
CA LYS A 56 14.49 2.18 -15.09
C LYS A 56 14.06 3.41 -14.28
N THR A 57 14.37 4.59 -14.79
CA THR A 57 13.96 5.87 -14.20
C THR A 57 12.45 5.95 -14.09
N ARG A 58 11.71 5.67 -15.17
CA ARG A 58 10.24 5.63 -15.12
C ARG A 58 9.70 4.67 -14.06
N ALA A 59 10.26 3.46 -13.98
CA ALA A 59 9.83 2.46 -13.01
C ALA A 59 10.11 2.92 -11.57
N ALA A 60 11.23 3.58 -11.31
CA ALA A 60 11.57 4.10 -9.99
C ALA A 60 10.63 5.24 -9.56
N TYR A 61 10.33 6.20 -10.45
CA TYR A 61 9.37 7.27 -10.18
C TYR A 61 7.94 6.74 -10.04
N GLN A 62 7.55 5.71 -10.81
CA GLN A 62 6.27 5.04 -10.63
C GLN A 62 6.19 4.37 -9.27
N THR A 63 7.26 3.69 -8.85
CA THR A 63 7.36 3.10 -7.51
C THR A 63 7.15 4.14 -6.41
N ALA A 64 7.77 5.32 -6.55
CA ALA A 64 7.61 6.41 -5.60
C ALA A 64 6.17 6.94 -5.52
N LYS A 65 5.40 6.81 -6.59
CA LYS A 65 3.96 7.13 -6.59
C LYS A 65 3.10 6.03 -5.98
N ASP A 66 3.46 4.76 -6.21
CA ASP A 66 2.63 3.63 -5.83
C ASP A 66 2.78 3.25 -4.35
N ILE A 67 3.99 3.41 -3.79
CA ILE A 67 4.31 3.03 -2.40
C ILE A 67 5.10 4.13 -1.68
N PRO A 68 4.62 5.39 -1.67
CA PRO A 68 5.33 6.52 -1.08
C PRO A 68 5.61 6.31 0.41
N GLU A 69 4.68 5.69 1.15
CA GLU A 69 4.80 5.40 2.58
C GLU A 69 5.98 4.46 2.90
N VAL A 70 6.33 3.57 1.99
CA VAL A 70 7.51 2.72 2.12
C VAL A 70 8.78 3.55 1.93
N LEU A 71 8.85 4.33 0.83
CA LEU A 71 10.04 5.12 0.50
C LEU A 71 10.29 6.27 1.49
N GLU A 72 9.26 6.78 2.15
CA GLU A 72 9.40 7.75 3.26
C GLU A 72 10.14 7.18 4.46
N GLN A 73 10.10 5.87 4.65
CA GLN A 73 10.78 5.20 5.75
C GLN A 73 12.20 4.72 5.39
N LEU A 74 12.61 4.87 4.13
CA LEU A 74 13.91 4.42 3.66
C LEU A 74 14.93 5.57 3.63
N PRO A 75 16.15 5.36 4.16
CA PRO A 75 17.21 6.34 4.03
C PRO A 75 17.71 6.43 2.58
N CYS A 76 18.23 7.60 2.21
CA CYS A 76 19.01 7.78 1.00
C CYS A 76 20.50 7.61 1.33
N PHE A 77 21.20 6.73 0.61
CA PHE A 77 22.61 6.41 0.85
C PHE A 77 23.57 7.13 -0.12
N CYS A 78 23.07 8.01 -0.98
CA CYS A 78 23.88 8.73 -1.99
C CYS A 78 24.47 10.08 -1.49
N GLY A 79 24.41 10.36 -0.19
CA GLY A 79 24.86 11.65 0.34
C GLY A 79 23.85 12.80 0.23
N CYS A 80 22.75 12.64 -0.52
CA CYS A 80 21.76 13.71 -0.72
C CYS A 80 21.11 14.21 0.58
N MET A 81 21.11 13.41 1.64
CA MET A 81 20.60 13.82 2.95
C MET A 81 21.44 14.93 3.57
N SER A 82 22.77 14.85 3.42
CA SER A 82 23.71 15.86 3.94
C SER A 82 23.88 17.05 3.02
N HIS A 83 23.85 16.86 1.71
CA HIS A 83 24.17 17.93 0.73
C HIS A 83 22.93 18.68 0.23
N PHE A 84 21.78 18.02 0.09
CA PHE A 84 20.56 18.60 -0.47
C PHE A 84 19.38 18.66 0.50
N GLY A 85 19.58 18.21 1.76
CA GLY A 85 18.54 18.24 2.79
C GLY A 85 17.41 17.24 2.56
N HIS A 86 17.63 16.20 1.77
CA HIS A 86 16.64 15.14 1.58
C HIS A 86 16.41 14.40 2.88
N LYS A 87 15.14 14.18 3.24
CA LYS A 87 14.79 13.52 4.52
C LYS A 87 14.82 11.99 4.41
N ASN A 88 14.54 11.45 3.21
CA ASN A 88 14.41 10.03 2.95
C ASN A 88 14.52 9.77 1.43
N ASN A 89 14.39 8.50 1.01
CA ASN A 89 14.49 8.11 -0.39
C ASN A 89 13.36 8.71 -1.27
N LEU A 90 12.14 8.92 -0.74
CA LEU A 90 11.04 9.53 -1.49
C LEU A 90 11.40 10.94 -1.99
N PHE A 91 12.19 11.70 -1.23
CA PHE A 91 12.58 13.06 -1.62
C PHE A 91 13.37 13.09 -2.93
N CYS A 92 14.12 12.05 -3.27
CA CYS A 92 14.84 11.96 -4.54
C CYS A 92 13.92 11.99 -5.76
N PHE A 93 12.66 11.65 -5.60
CA PHE A 93 11.64 11.56 -6.66
C PHE A 93 10.70 12.76 -6.71
N LYS A 94 10.85 13.73 -5.80
CA LYS A 94 10.11 15.00 -5.82
C LYS A 94 10.70 16.00 -6.80
N ASP A 95 11.92 15.77 -7.26
CA ASP A 95 12.63 16.51 -8.28
C ASP A 95 13.38 15.54 -9.22
N GLN A 96 14.32 16.04 -10.02
CA GLN A 96 15.08 15.23 -10.98
C GLN A 96 16.31 14.51 -10.37
N HIS A 97 16.58 14.64 -9.08
CA HIS A 97 17.71 13.96 -8.43
C HIS A 97 17.66 12.45 -8.60
N GLY A 98 16.46 11.86 -8.45
CA GLY A 98 16.25 10.45 -8.66
C GLY A 98 16.59 9.97 -10.07
N ALA A 99 16.39 10.80 -11.09
CA ALA A 99 16.74 10.46 -12.46
C ALA A 99 18.26 10.40 -12.69
N GLY A 100 19.02 11.21 -11.97
CA GLY A 100 20.48 11.23 -12.04
C GLY A 100 21.19 10.30 -11.07
N CYS A 101 20.46 9.50 -10.27
CA CYS A 101 21.05 8.70 -9.20
C CYS A 101 20.58 7.24 -9.27
N ASP A 102 21.41 6.39 -9.87
CA ASP A 102 21.15 4.94 -9.95
C ASP A 102 20.90 4.31 -8.58
N LEU A 103 21.64 4.75 -7.56
CA LEU A 103 21.49 4.21 -6.20
C LEU A 103 20.10 4.47 -5.61
N CYS A 104 19.54 5.67 -5.80
CA CYS A 104 18.19 5.98 -5.35
C CYS A 104 17.13 5.16 -6.08
N GLN A 105 17.32 4.97 -7.40
CA GLN A 105 16.45 4.13 -8.22
C GLN A 105 16.50 2.66 -7.79
N ASP A 106 17.70 2.11 -7.57
CA ASP A 106 17.88 0.72 -7.13
C ASP A 106 17.22 0.48 -5.77
N ILE A 107 17.35 1.43 -4.84
CA ILE A 107 16.67 1.34 -3.52
C ILE A 107 15.15 1.30 -3.70
N ALA A 108 14.59 2.17 -4.53
CA ALA A 108 13.15 2.21 -4.76
C ALA A 108 12.65 0.91 -5.41
N LEU A 109 13.33 0.42 -6.43
CA LEU A 109 12.94 -0.81 -7.14
C LEU A 109 13.08 -2.06 -6.28
N ASP A 110 14.14 -2.16 -5.45
CA ASP A 110 14.27 -3.24 -4.49
C ASP A 110 13.17 -3.18 -3.41
N ALA A 111 12.85 -1.98 -2.92
CA ALA A 111 11.75 -1.79 -1.97
C ALA A 111 10.41 -2.24 -2.57
N ARG A 112 10.15 -1.89 -3.83
CA ARG A 112 8.96 -2.35 -4.55
C ARG A 112 8.89 -3.87 -4.63
N LYS A 113 9.98 -4.50 -5.03
CA LYS A 113 10.06 -5.96 -5.12
C LYS A 113 9.76 -6.64 -3.78
N MET A 114 10.31 -6.13 -2.68
CA MET A 114 10.08 -6.66 -1.33
C MET A 114 8.65 -6.40 -0.85
N HIS A 115 8.10 -5.22 -1.15
CA HIS A 115 6.71 -4.87 -0.86
C HIS A 115 5.75 -5.82 -1.58
N ASP A 116 5.96 -6.08 -2.87
CA ASP A 116 5.12 -7.00 -3.67
C ASP A 116 5.23 -8.46 -3.19
N GLN A 117 6.30 -8.81 -2.47
CA GLN A 117 6.47 -10.09 -1.77
C GLN A 117 5.76 -10.13 -0.40
N GLY A 118 5.08 -9.05 -0.01
CA GLY A 118 4.35 -8.96 1.26
C GLY A 118 5.22 -8.69 2.49
N MET A 119 6.46 -8.22 2.31
CA MET A 119 7.33 -7.85 3.44
C MET A 119 6.81 -6.60 4.13
N SER A 120 6.90 -6.56 5.45
CA SER A 120 6.59 -5.36 6.23
C SER A 120 7.62 -4.25 5.98
N ILE A 121 7.23 -2.99 6.20
CA ILE A 121 8.14 -1.83 6.05
C ILE A 121 9.40 -2.01 6.89
N ALA A 122 9.29 -2.52 8.11
CA ALA A 122 10.43 -2.77 8.98
C ALA A 122 11.43 -3.78 8.39
N GLN A 123 10.91 -4.87 7.79
CA GLN A 123 11.74 -5.86 7.10
C GLN A 123 12.41 -5.26 5.85
N ILE A 124 11.68 -4.46 5.08
CA ILE A 124 12.24 -3.76 3.92
C ILE A 124 13.37 -2.81 4.34
N GLN A 125 13.16 -2.02 5.39
CA GLN A 125 14.19 -1.12 5.94
C GLN A 125 15.47 -1.88 6.33
N GLU A 126 15.33 -3.02 7.00
CA GLU A 126 16.46 -3.83 7.41
C GLU A 126 17.25 -4.34 6.20
N GLN A 127 16.56 -4.89 5.20
CA GLN A 127 17.20 -5.41 3.98
C GLN A 127 17.88 -4.29 3.16
N ILE A 128 17.22 -3.15 3.02
CA ILE A 128 17.79 -1.99 2.33
C ILE A 128 19.03 -1.48 3.06
N LYS A 129 19.00 -1.35 4.37
CA LYS A 129 20.19 -0.97 5.16
C LYS A 129 21.31 -1.97 5.01
N ALA A 130 21.04 -3.26 5.11
CA ALA A 130 22.04 -4.31 4.97
C ALA A 130 22.72 -4.25 3.58
N LYS A 131 21.94 -4.01 2.52
CA LYS A 131 22.45 -3.98 1.14
C LYS A 131 23.20 -2.70 0.79
N TYR A 132 22.72 -1.54 1.24
CA TYR A 132 23.12 -0.23 0.73
C TYR A 132 23.94 0.63 1.70
N SER A 133 24.06 0.27 3.00
CA SER A 133 24.81 1.07 3.99
C SER A 133 26.30 1.25 3.63
N ARG A 134 26.88 0.33 2.85
CA ARG A 134 28.26 0.44 2.36
C ARG A 134 28.53 1.64 1.44
N TYR A 135 27.48 2.25 0.90
CA TYR A 135 27.59 3.44 0.06
C TYR A 135 27.51 4.74 0.88
N GLN A 136 27.21 4.63 2.18
CA GLN A 136 27.19 5.74 3.12
C GLN A 136 28.64 6.04 3.54
N GLY A 137 29.34 6.91 2.81
CA GLY A 137 30.72 7.27 3.12
C GLY A 137 31.64 7.40 1.91
N GLY A 138 31.09 7.43 0.72
CA GLY A 138 31.82 7.79 -0.49
C GLY A 138 31.83 9.32 -0.66
N ASP A 139 32.65 10.02 0.13
CA ASP A 139 33.14 11.37 -0.14
C ASP A 139 34.47 11.28 -0.87
#